data_ac95b30352055f2f8d1ee2ef0d609cd0
#
_entry.id   ac95b30352055f2f8d1ee2ef0d609cd0
#
_cell.length_a   1.000
_cell.length_b   1.000
_cell.length_c   1.000
_cell.angle_alpha   90.00
_cell.angle_beta   90.00
_cell.angle_gamma   90.00
#
_symmetry.space_group_name_H-M   'P 1'
#
loop_
_entity.id
_entity.type
_entity.pdbx_description
1 polymer ?
#
loop_
_entity_poly.entity_id
_entity_poly.type
_entity_poly.pdbx_seq_one_letter_code
_entity_poly.pdbx_strand_id
1 'polypeptide(L)'
;MPTIIDIEGGVNFRDFGGYQRLVGGRIVTGKLFRCGTLSNLTQKGLKTFDRLDIRHICDLRRADERADDPTPLPSENPRRTVISIDPGSAPSMRQMQQSSPLAEDGRINFMIAINEDLVRDHAKNYRDVFTALLDTRDGGFLVHCTAGKDRTGLATAMILTSLGVNRENVEED
;
A
#
# COMPACT_ATOMS: atom_id res chain seq x y z
N MET A 1 -15.22 8.12 -3.40
CA MET A 1 -15.03 6.66 -3.22
C MET A 1 -13.83 6.22 -4.03
N PRO A 2 -12.99 5.34 -3.52
CA PRO A 2 -11.86 4.78 -4.27
C PRO A 2 -12.38 4.03 -5.49
N THR A 3 -11.61 4.05 -6.57
CA THR A 3 -11.97 3.32 -7.79
C THR A 3 -11.17 2.03 -7.85
N ILE A 4 -11.85 0.90 -7.69
CA ILE A 4 -11.23 -0.41 -7.89
C ILE A 4 -10.82 -0.52 -9.36
N ILE A 5 -9.57 -0.91 -9.58
CA ILE A 5 -9.01 -1.10 -10.91
C ILE A 5 -8.91 -2.60 -11.17
N ASP A 6 -9.67 -3.08 -12.14
CA ASP A 6 -9.59 -4.48 -12.59
C ASP A 6 -8.30 -4.68 -13.38
N ILE A 7 -7.30 -5.24 -12.72
CA ILE A 7 -5.99 -5.55 -13.28
C ILE A 7 -5.68 -7.03 -13.07
N GLU A 8 -5.50 -7.76 -14.16
CA GLU A 8 -5.33 -9.20 -14.11
C GLU A 8 -4.03 -9.61 -13.39
N GLY A 9 -4.19 -10.37 -12.30
CA GLY A 9 -3.12 -10.73 -11.38
C GLY A 9 -2.83 -9.66 -10.31
N GLY A 10 -3.52 -8.52 -10.34
CA GLY A 10 -3.41 -7.49 -9.32
C GLY A 10 -4.15 -7.88 -8.04
N VAL A 11 -3.57 -7.53 -6.91
CA VAL A 11 -4.15 -7.78 -5.58
C VAL A 11 -4.56 -6.44 -4.98
N ASN A 12 -5.84 -6.29 -4.63
CA ASN A 12 -6.36 -5.13 -3.91
C ASN A 12 -6.01 -3.78 -4.58
N PHE A 13 -6.00 -3.75 -5.92
CA PHE A 13 -5.53 -2.61 -6.70
C PHE A 13 -6.62 -1.55 -6.86
N ARG A 14 -6.32 -0.31 -6.48
CA ARG A 14 -7.25 0.81 -6.63
C ARG A 14 -6.58 2.17 -6.67
N ASP A 15 -7.27 3.11 -7.30
CA ASP A 15 -7.01 4.54 -7.19
C ASP A 15 -7.73 5.05 -5.94
N PHE A 16 -6.98 5.63 -4.99
CA PHE A 16 -7.52 6.23 -3.79
C PHE A 16 -7.67 7.76 -3.86
N GLY A 17 -7.68 8.32 -5.08
CA GLY A 17 -8.17 9.65 -5.35
C GLY A 17 -9.70 9.74 -5.34
N GLY A 18 -10.24 10.88 -5.71
CA GLY A 18 -11.68 11.09 -5.88
C GLY A 18 -12.45 11.46 -4.62
N TYR A 19 -11.87 11.38 -3.43
CA TYR A 19 -12.52 11.79 -2.18
C TYR A 19 -12.74 13.30 -2.07
N GLN A 20 -13.85 13.68 -1.47
CA GLN A 20 -14.16 15.09 -1.10
C GLN A 20 -13.24 15.53 0.06
N ARG A 21 -12.76 16.76 -0.01
CA ARG A 21 -11.99 17.40 1.06
C ARG A 21 -12.90 18.24 1.97
N LEU A 22 -12.57 18.31 3.25
CA LEU A 22 -13.30 19.10 4.23
C LEU A 22 -13.33 20.61 3.88
N VAL A 23 -12.26 21.11 3.29
CA VAL A 23 -12.12 22.52 2.89
C VAL A 23 -12.55 22.79 1.44
N GLY A 24 -13.35 21.91 0.88
CA GLY A 24 -13.80 21.98 -0.51
C GLY A 24 -12.84 21.39 -1.52
N GLY A 25 -13.36 21.11 -2.71
CA GLY A 25 -12.63 20.41 -3.77
C GLY A 25 -12.57 18.89 -3.56
N ARG A 26 -11.89 18.22 -4.49
CA ARG A 26 -11.79 16.76 -4.54
C ARG A 26 -10.34 16.37 -4.83
N ILE A 27 -9.88 15.26 -4.27
CA ILE A 27 -8.58 14.68 -4.61
C ILE A 27 -8.64 14.20 -6.07
N VAL A 28 -7.62 14.56 -6.83
CA VAL A 28 -7.52 14.18 -8.25
C VAL A 28 -7.40 12.67 -8.37
N THR A 29 -8.13 12.07 -9.29
CA THR A 29 -8.00 10.65 -9.66
C THR A 29 -6.84 10.43 -10.64
N GLY A 30 -6.36 9.20 -10.75
CA GLY A 30 -5.26 8.85 -11.64
C GLY A 30 -3.88 9.32 -11.16
N LYS A 31 -3.75 9.65 -9.86
CA LYS A 31 -2.50 10.11 -9.27
C LYS A 31 -2.07 9.31 -8.04
N LEU A 32 -2.99 8.72 -7.32
CA LEU A 32 -2.73 8.04 -6.07
C LEU A 32 -3.25 6.61 -6.12
N PHE A 33 -2.34 5.64 -6.15
CA PHE A 33 -2.68 4.23 -6.28
C PHE A 33 -2.18 3.43 -5.08
N ARG A 34 -2.94 2.39 -4.75
CA ARG A 34 -2.51 1.38 -3.77
C ARG A 34 -2.80 -0.03 -4.26
N CYS A 35 -1.99 -1.00 -3.82
CA CYS A 35 -2.23 -2.41 -4.11
C CYS A 35 -1.50 -3.33 -3.12
N GLY A 36 -1.69 -4.63 -3.30
CA GLY A 36 -0.83 -5.67 -2.75
C GLY A 36 0.38 -5.96 -3.64
N THR A 37 0.90 -7.19 -3.55
CA THR A 37 2.03 -7.60 -4.39
C THR A 37 1.70 -7.48 -5.88
N LEU A 38 2.72 -7.15 -6.66
CA LEU A 38 2.65 -7.04 -8.12
C LEU A 38 3.19 -8.27 -8.84
N SER A 39 3.70 -9.28 -8.09
CA SER A 39 4.38 -10.46 -8.63
C SER A 39 3.50 -11.31 -9.55
N ASN A 40 2.18 -11.28 -9.34
CA ASN A 40 1.22 -12.09 -10.09
C ASN A 40 0.62 -11.38 -11.32
N LEU A 41 1.09 -10.17 -11.65
CA LEU A 41 0.62 -9.47 -12.85
C LEU A 41 0.89 -10.29 -14.11
N THR A 42 -0.18 -10.59 -14.84
CA THR A 42 -0.09 -11.24 -16.15
C THR A 42 0.35 -10.25 -17.22
N GLN A 43 0.65 -10.74 -18.43
CA GLN A 43 0.93 -9.87 -19.58
C GLN A 43 -0.23 -8.89 -19.88
N LYS A 44 -1.48 -9.31 -19.65
CA LYS A 44 -2.65 -8.42 -19.77
C LYS A 44 -2.70 -7.42 -18.62
N GLY A 45 -2.39 -7.85 -17.40
CA GLY A 45 -2.27 -6.99 -16.24
C GLY A 45 -1.18 -5.93 -16.42
N LEU A 46 -0.01 -6.30 -16.93
CA LEU A 46 1.09 -5.37 -17.24
C LEU A 46 0.66 -4.30 -18.26
N LYS A 47 -0.06 -4.67 -19.32
CA LYS A 47 -0.60 -3.71 -20.30
C LYS A 47 -1.62 -2.75 -19.67
N THR A 48 -2.40 -3.21 -18.70
CA THR A 48 -3.31 -2.35 -17.95
C THR A 48 -2.53 -1.42 -17.03
N PHE A 49 -1.52 -1.94 -16.34
CA PHE A 49 -0.63 -1.17 -15.48
C PHE A 49 0.07 -0.02 -16.24
N ASP A 50 0.60 -0.28 -17.43
CA ASP A 50 1.26 0.72 -18.28
C ASP A 50 0.36 1.93 -18.61
N ARG A 51 -0.95 1.70 -18.74
CA ARG A 51 -1.93 2.76 -19.05
C ARG A 51 -2.23 3.68 -17.85
N LEU A 52 -1.88 3.27 -16.64
CA LEU A 52 -2.13 4.04 -15.42
C LEU A 52 -1.11 5.18 -15.23
N ASP A 53 -0.09 5.25 -16.07
CA ASP A 53 0.97 6.26 -16.01
C ASP A 53 1.61 6.37 -14.62
N ILE A 54 1.77 5.23 -13.93
CA ILE A 54 2.44 5.18 -12.63
C ILE A 54 3.94 5.39 -12.87
N ARG A 55 4.49 6.43 -12.27
CA ARG A 55 5.90 6.82 -12.42
C ARG A 55 6.75 6.52 -11.21
N HIS A 56 6.12 6.34 -10.06
CA HIS A 56 6.84 6.04 -8.83
C HIS A 56 6.10 4.95 -8.03
N ILE A 57 6.82 3.89 -7.68
CA ILE A 57 6.37 2.81 -6.82
C ILE A 57 7.10 2.90 -5.49
N CYS A 58 6.34 2.97 -4.40
CA CYS A 58 6.83 2.88 -3.03
C CYS A 58 6.53 1.47 -2.48
N ASP A 59 7.57 0.64 -2.34
CA ASP A 59 7.47 -0.75 -1.89
C ASP A 59 7.77 -0.84 -0.40
N LEU A 60 6.76 -1.17 0.41
CA LEU A 60 6.85 -1.27 1.87
C LEU A 60 7.23 -2.68 2.36
N ARG A 61 7.49 -3.62 1.47
CA ARG A 61 7.79 -5.00 1.81
C ARG A 61 9.18 -5.16 2.40
N ARG A 62 9.32 -6.15 3.29
CA ARG A 62 10.61 -6.61 3.79
C ARG A 62 11.46 -7.23 2.68
N ALA A 63 12.75 -7.41 2.96
CA ALA A 63 13.69 -7.99 2.00
C ALA A 63 13.32 -9.42 1.60
N ASP A 64 12.91 -10.25 2.55
CA ASP A 64 12.46 -11.62 2.32
C ASP A 64 11.21 -11.68 1.46
N GLU A 65 10.18 -10.85 1.76
CA GLU A 65 8.96 -10.76 0.96
C GLU A 65 9.24 -10.36 -0.50
N ARG A 66 10.22 -9.46 -0.74
CA ARG A 66 10.61 -9.06 -2.10
C ARG A 66 11.41 -10.15 -2.84
N ALA A 67 12.18 -10.93 -2.10
CA ALA A 67 12.93 -12.05 -2.67
C ALA A 67 12.00 -13.21 -3.08
N ASP A 68 11.01 -13.50 -2.23
CA ASP A 68 10.02 -14.55 -2.50
C ASP A 68 9.05 -14.16 -3.64
N ASP A 69 8.63 -12.90 -3.70
CA ASP A 69 7.66 -12.38 -4.66
C ASP A 69 8.25 -11.17 -5.43
N PRO A 70 9.19 -11.36 -6.35
CA PRO A 70 9.81 -10.27 -7.09
C PRO A 70 8.80 -9.54 -7.99
N THR A 71 8.89 -8.22 -8.01
CA THR A 71 8.04 -7.41 -8.88
C THR A 71 8.47 -7.57 -10.35
N PRO A 72 7.58 -7.93 -11.29
CA PRO A 72 7.92 -8.25 -12.68
C PRO A 72 8.13 -7.04 -13.58
N LEU A 73 8.19 -5.83 -13.01
CA LEU A 73 8.36 -4.58 -13.75
C LEU A 73 9.86 -4.23 -13.89
N PRO A 74 10.27 -3.55 -14.96
CA PRO A 74 11.63 -3.01 -15.09
C PRO A 74 12.00 -2.13 -13.89
N SER A 75 13.28 -2.13 -13.50
CA SER A 75 13.74 -1.39 -12.31
C SER A 75 13.80 0.12 -12.50
N GLU A 76 13.87 0.59 -13.74
CA GLU A 76 14.13 1.98 -14.08
C GLU A 76 12.88 2.80 -14.37
N ASN A 77 11.80 2.15 -14.83
CA ASN A 77 10.54 2.80 -15.12
C ASN A 77 9.36 1.85 -14.86
N PRO A 78 8.51 2.10 -13.85
CA PRO A 78 8.53 3.25 -12.93
C PRO A 78 9.69 3.25 -11.93
N ARG A 79 10.10 4.44 -11.45
CA ARG A 79 11.07 4.59 -10.35
C ARG A 79 10.59 3.80 -9.13
N ARG A 80 11.51 3.16 -8.41
CA ARG A 80 11.17 2.40 -7.19
C ARG A 80 11.89 2.97 -5.99
N THR A 81 11.13 3.20 -4.92
CA THR A 81 11.67 3.48 -3.59
C THR A 81 11.26 2.35 -2.66
N VAL A 82 12.23 1.72 -2.03
CA VAL A 82 12.00 0.65 -1.06
C VAL A 82 12.09 1.26 0.34
N ILE A 83 11.00 1.15 1.10
CA ILE A 83 10.90 1.57 2.49
C ILE A 83 10.44 0.36 3.29
N SER A 84 11.39 -0.49 3.69
CA SER A 84 11.09 -1.73 4.38
C SER A 84 10.44 -1.46 5.74
N ILE A 85 9.21 -1.92 5.92
CA ILE A 85 8.47 -1.85 7.18
C ILE A 85 8.24 -3.27 7.68
N ASP A 86 8.85 -3.57 8.84
CA ASP A 86 8.68 -4.83 9.53
C ASP A 86 7.99 -4.58 10.88
N PRO A 87 6.70 -4.92 11.04
CA PRO A 87 6.06 -4.87 12.35
C PRO A 87 6.67 -5.95 13.25
N GLY A 88 7.65 -5.54 14.05
CA GLY A 88 8.66 -6.38 14.70
C GLY A 88 8.17 -7.36 15.76
N SER A 89 6.97 -7.19 16.31
CA SER A 89 6.43 -8.05 17.38
C SER A 89 5.66 -9.26 16.84
N ALA A 90 5.46 -9.35 15.51
CA ALA A 90 4.61 -10.36 14.94
C ALA A 90 5.40 -11.44 14.20
N PRO A 91 5.27 -12.72 14.56
CA PRO A 91 5.73 -13.80 13.69
C PRO A 91 5.10 -13.60 12.32
N SER A 92 5.87 -13.86 11.26
CA SER A 92 5.34 -13.72 9.91
C SER A 92 4.01 -14.46 9.76
N MET A 93 3.08 -13.96 8.93
CA MET A 93 1.80 -14.64 8.68
C MET A 93 2.00 -16.14 8.30
N ARG A 94 3.11 -16.48 7.65
CA ARG A 94 3.48 -17.87 7.34
C ARG A 94 3.79 -18.69 8.61
N GLN A 95 4.46 -18.12 9.60
CA GLN A 95 4.74 -18.79 10.86
C GLN A 95 3.46 -19.01 11.67
N MET A 96 2.49 -18.10 11.57
CA MET A 96 1.19 -18.26 12.22
C MET A 96 0.31 -19.34 11.57
N GLN A 97 0.40 -19.52 10.27
CA GLN A 97 -0.31 -20.61 9.59
C GLN A 97 0.27 -22.00 9.93
N GLN A 98 1.52 -22.05 10.36
CA GLN A 98 2.21 -23.29 10.76
C GLN A 98 2.06 -23.61 12.24
N SER A 99 1.86 -22.61 13.10
CA SER A 99 1.53 -22.79 14.49
C SER A 99 0.01 -22.90 14.64
N SER A 100 -0.48 -23.86 15.42
CA SER A 100 -1.91 -24.20 15.68
C SER A 100 -2.90 -23.08 15.38
N PRO A 101 -4.07 -23.38 14.82
CA PRO A 101 -5.05 -22.34 14.50
C PRO A 101 -5.36 -21.54 15.78
N LEU A 102 -4.94 -20.28 15.80
CA LEU A 102 -5.31 -19.36 16.87
C LEU A 102 -6.83 -19.27 16.94
N ALA A 103 -7.38 -19.28 18.14
CA ALA A 103 -8.77 -18.91 18.38
C ALA A 103 -9.03 -17.51 17.76
N GLU A 104 -10.27 -17.21 17.43
CA GLU A 104 -10.65 -15.96 16.76
C GLU A 104 -10.11 -14.73 17.49
N ASP A 105 -10.23 -14.70 18.81
CA ASP A 105 -9.69 -13.63 19.67
C ASP A 105 -8.18 -13.47 19.55
N GLY A 106 -7.45 -14.58 19.39
CA GLY A 106 -5.99 -14.54 19.20
C GLY A 106 -5.57 -13.90 17.89
N ARG A 107 -6.36 -14.10 16.83
CA ARG A 107 -6.12 -13.46 15.51
C ARG A 107 -6.40 -11.96 15.55
N ILE A 108 -7.48 -11.56 16.22
CA ILE A 108 -7.85 -10.16 16.40
C ILE A 108 -6.76 -9.43 17.19
N ASN A 109 -6.36 -9.95 18.35
CA ASN A 109 -5.32 -9.36 19.19
C ASN A 109 -3.97 -9.22 18.44
N PHE A 110 -3.63 -10.22 17.64
CA PHE A 110 -2.45 -10.17 16.79
C PHE A 110 -2.52 -9.05 15.75
N MET A 111 -3.66 -8.88 15.07
CA MET A 111 -3.82 -7.80 14.09
C MET A 111 -3.80 -6.42 14.77
N ILE A 112 -4.34 -6.29 15.98
CA ILE A 112 -4.25 -5.07 16.78
C ILE A 112 -2.78 -4.76 17.07
N ALA A 113 -2.01 -5.73 17.59
CA ALA A 113 -0.61 -5.55 17.91
C ALA A 113 0.24 -5.12 16.70
N ILE A 114 0.01 -5.74 15.52
CA ILE A 114 0.66 -5.30 14.26
C ILE A 114 0.39 -3.83 13.98
N ASN A 115 -0.87 -3.40 14.06
CA ASN A 115 -1.24 -2.03 13.73
C ASN A 115 -0.71 -1.03 14.78
N GLU A 116 -0.65 -1.41 16.05
CA GLU A 116 -0.02 -0.60 17.10
C GLU A 116 1.48 -0.41 16.83
N ASP A 117 2.20 -1.48 16.47
CA ASP A 117 3.63 -1.42 16.12
C ASP A 117 3.87 -0.51 14.92
N LEU A 118 3.03 -0.62 13.86
CA LEU A 118 3.13 0.24 12.67
C LEU A 118 3.06 1.73 13.05
N VAL A 119 2.16 2.09 13.96
CA VAL A 119 1.99 3.49 14.39
C VAL A 119 3.13 3.93 15.31
N ARG A 120 3.55 3.07 16.25
CA ARG A 120 4.51 3.43 17.30
C ARG A 120 5.94 3.50 16.78
N ASP A 121 6.36 2.49 16.01
CA ASP A 121 7.77 2.25 15.75
C ASP A 121 8.21 2.64 14.34
N HIS A 122 7.25 2.91 13.41
CA HIS A 122 7.54 3.15 12.00
C HIS A 122 7.27 4.58 11.51
N ALA A 123 7.13 5.55 12.41
CA ALA A 123 6.88 6.96 12.04
C ALA A 123 7.91 7.51 11.03
N LYS A 124 9.20 7.13 11.18
CA LYS A 124 10.27 7.52 10.25
C LYS A 124 10.02 6.95 8.84
N ASN A 125 9.63 5.67 8.76
CA ASN A 125 9.37 5.01 7.49
C ASN A 125 8.20 5.69 6.76
N TYR A 126 7.12 6.01 7.47
CA TYR A 126 5.98 6.72 6.87
C TYR A 126 6.32 8.16 6.44
N ARG A 127 7.20 8.87 7.17
CA ARG A 127 7.75 10.14 6.69
C ARG A 127 8.50 9.97 5.38
N ASP A 128 9.27 8.90 5.23
CA ASP A 128 10.00 8.61 4.00
C ASP A 128 9.03 8.27 2.83
N VAL A 129 7.85 7.67 3.12
CA VAL A 129 6.74 7.51 2.13
C VAL A 129 6.25 8.88 1.65
N PHE A 130 6.04 9.85 2.55
CA PHE A 130 5.66 11.20 2.15
C PHE A 130 6.75 11.88 1.31
N THR A 131 8.02 11.67 1.63
CA THR A 131 9.13 12.17 0.82
C THR A 131 9.07 11.58 -0.59
N ALA A 132 8.88 10.27 -0.73
CA ALA A 132 8.74 9.61 -2.03
C ALA A 132 7.52 10.12 -2.81
N LEU A 133 6.39 10.34 -2.14
CA LEU A 133 5.20 10.93 -2.74
C LEU A 133 5.47 12.34 -3.28
N LEU A 134 6.10 13.21 -2.48
CA LEU A 134 6.40 14.60 -2.86
C LEU A 134 7.45 14.69 -3.97
N ASP A 135 8.35 13.72 -4.06
CA ASP A 135 9.34 13.60 -5.14
C ASP A 135 8.72 13.12 -6.48
N THR A 136 7.47 12.66 -6.45
CA THR A 136 6.74 12.23 -7.65
C THR A 136 6.16 13.46 -8.35
N ARG A 137 6.89 13.99 -9.31
CA ARG A 137 6.51 15.25 -10.00
C ARG A 137 5.46 15.03 -11.09
N ASP A 138 5.60 13.95 -11.84
CA ASP A 138 4.76 13.61 -12.99
C ASP A 138 4.19 12.20 -12.84
N GLY A 139 3.00 11.96 -13.41
CA GLY A 139 2.33 10.66 -13.39
C GLY A 139 1.73 10.28 -12.05
N GLY A 140 1.56 8.98 -11.84
CA GLY A 140 0.96 8.39 -10.65
C GLY A 140 2.00 7.89 -9.64
N PHE A 141 1.65 7.97 -8.37
CA PHE A 141 2.36 7.37 -7.24
C PHE A 141 1.60 6.12 -6.78
N LEU A 142 2.31 5.00 -6.65
CA LEU A 142 1.77 3.74 -6.15
C LEU A 142 2.47 3.37 -4.85
N VAL A 143 1.70 3.14 -3.79
CA VAL A 143 2.21 2.56 -2.55
C VAL A 143 1.67 1.13 -2.38
N HIS A 144 2.55 0.19 -2.04
CA HIS A 144 2.15 -1.20 -1.85
C HIS A 144 2.96 -1.95 -0.78
N CYS A 145 2.38 -3.05 -0.31
CA CYS A 145 3.07 -4.06 0.48
C CYS A 145 2.70 -5.47 -0.07
N THR A 146 2.67 -6.50 0.75
CA THR A 146 2.30 -7.85 0.30
C THR A 146 0.79 -7.97 0.07
N ALA A 147 -0.03 -7.70 1.09
CA ALA A 147 -1.51 -7.78 0.97
C ALA A 147 -2.15 -6.46 0.50
N GLY A 148 -1.43 -5.33 0.54
CA GLY A 148 -2.00 -4.01 0.27
C GLY A 148 -3.00 -3.54 1.33
N LYS A 149 -2.92 -4.09 2.56
CA LYS A 149 -3.89 -3.87 3.61
C LYS A 149 -3.30 -3.02 4.74
N ASP A 150 -2.55 -3.58 5.67
CA ASP A 150 -2.16 -2.92 6.91
C ASP A 150 -1.10 -1.82 6.70
N ARG A 151 0.12 -2.15 6.27
CA ARG A 151 1.18 -1.16 6.00
C ARG A 151 0.76 -0.14 4.95
N THR A 152 0.15 -0.59 3.88
CA THR A 152 -0.37 0.25 2.80
C THR A 152 -1.57 1.06 3.28
N GLY A 153 -2.49 0.45 4.04
CA GLY A 153 -3.66 1.12 4.59
C GLY A 153 -3.27 2.29 5.50
N LEU A 154 -2.29 2.09 6.39
CA LEU A 154 -1.82 3.20 7.24
C LEU A 154 -1.17 4.32 6.41
N ALA A 155 -0.36 3.99 5.38
CA ALA A 155 0.21 4.99 4.49
C ALA A 155 -0.87 5.81 3.78
N THR A 156 -1.89 5.15 3.20
CA THR A 156 -2.99 5.83 2.51
C THR A 156 -3.86 6.63 3.45
N ALA A 157 -4.16 6.12 4.65
CA ALA A 157 -4.91 6.84 5.67
C ALA A 157 -4.21 8.15 6.09
N MET A 158 -2.89 8.10 6.29
CA MET A 158 -2.09 9.29 6.60
C MET A 158 -2.09 10.30 5.44
N ILE A 159 -1.96 9.83 4.18
CA ILE A 159 -2.00 10.69 2.99
C ILE A 159 -3.38 11.35 2.86
N LEU A 160 -4.46 10.57 2.92
CA LEU A 160 -5.83 11.08 2.80
C LEU A 160 -6.16 12.09 3.91
N THR A 161 -5.75 11.80 5.15
CA THR A 161 -5.93 12.71 6.29
C THR A 161 -5.19 14.03 6.06
N SER A 162 -3.93 13.98 5.61
CA SER A 162 -3.14 15.20 5.34
C SER A 162 -3.68 16.00 4.16
N LEU A 163 -4.38 15.37 3.23
CA LEU A 163 -5.10 16.04 2.13
C LEU A 163 -6.47 16.59 2.55
N GLY A 164 -6.88 16.40 3.80
CA GLY A 164 -8.12 16.93 4.36
C GLY A 164 -9.36 16.11 4.02
N VAL A 165 -9.23 14.80 3.84
CA VAL A 165 -10.37 13.88 3.75
C VAL A 165 -10.92 13.63 5.15
N ASN A 166 -12.25 13.53 5.30
CA ASN A 166 -12.87 13.23 6.58
C ASN A 166 -12.59 11.79 7.04
N ARG A 167 -12.73 11.56 8.34
CA ARG A 167 -12.39 10.28 8.96
C ARG A 167 -13.19 9.11 8.39
N GLU A 168 -14.48 9.28 8.16
CA GLU A 168 -15.34 8.21 7.60
C GLU A 168 -14.83 7.70 6.25
N ASN A 169 -14.49 8.62 5.35
CA ASN A 169 -13.96 8.29 4.04
C ASN A 169 -12.54 7.69 4.11
N VAL A 170 -11.74 8.07 5.11
CA VAL A 170 -10.41 7.46 5.34
C VAL A 170 -10.56 6.03 5.84
N GLU A 171 -11.55 5.76 6.70
CA GLU A 171 -11.84 4.41 7.21
C GLU A 171 -12.49 3.50 6.15
N GLU A 172 -13.18 4.08 5.16
CA GLU A 172 -13.78 3.34 4.04
C GLU A 172 -12.73 2.84 3.04
N ASP A 173 -11.60 3.57 2.86
CA ASP A 173 -10.52 3.16 1.95
C ASP A 173 -9.76 1.94 2.48
#